data_74f028066b702a1c726c829bfb07cb75
#
_entry.id   74f028066b702a1c726c829bfb07cb75
#
_cell.length_a   1.000
_cell.length_b   1.000
_cell.length_c   1.000
_cell.angle_alpha   90.00
_cell.angle_beta   90.00
_cell.angle_gamma   90.00
#
_symmetry.space_group_name_H-M   'P 1'
#
loop_
_entity.id
_entity.type
_entity.pdbx_description
1 polymer ?
#
loop_
_entity_poly.entity_id
_entity_poly.type
_entity_poly.pdbx_seq_one_letter_code
_entity_poly.pdbx_strand_id
1 'polypeptide(L)'
;MMQNYSVLMSVYYKEKPEYLEQAIESVQSQTFPTDDFILVCDGPLNDALDKVIAKKQREMGITLNVVRLAKNGGLGNALNEGIKHCKNELVARMDSDDIAYPDRCEKQMAVFNAHPEVSICSGIVEEFTLDPNTVDAKRVPPETNAEIVEFAKKRNPFNHPCVMYKKSAVEAVGSYQDFYLLEDYYLWLRMLMAGYQGYNIQEPLLHMRAGSDMYLRRAGWKYAKAQAKLFKFMKQQGFIRKGQYIKS
;
A
#
# COMPACT_ATOMS: atom_id res chain seq x y z
N MET A 1 -12.47 10.18 21.73
CA MET A 1 -12.90 10.35 20.33
C MET A 1 -12.20 9.25 19.53
N MET A 2 -12.91 8.53 18.66
CA MET A 2 -12.23 7.58 17.76
C MET A 2 -11.26 8.37 16.90
N GLN A 3 -10.04 7.88 16.76
CA GLN A 3 -9.04 8.43 15.85
C GLN A 3 -9.54 8.25 14.42
N ASN A 4 -9.41 9.25 13.55
CA ASN A 4 -9.77 9.14 12.14
C ASN A 4 -8.54 8.71 11.31
N TYR A 5 -8.72 8.43 10.03
CA TYR A 5 -7.65 8.03 9.13
C TYR A 5 -7.75 8.77 7.80
N SER A 6 -6.61 8.92 7.13
CA SER A 6 -6.54 9.40 5.74
C SER A 6 -6.46 8.22 4.78
N VAL A 7 -7.04 8.34 3.60
CA VAL A 7 -6.78 7.42 2.49
C VAL A 7 -5.75 8.03 1.57
N LEU A 8 -4.78 7.26 1.13
CA LEU A 8 -3.76 7.66 0.17
C LEU A 8 -3.76 6.73 -1.04
N MET A 9 -4.10 7.30 -2.20
CA MET A 9 -4.12 6.62 -3.49
C MET A 9 -3.29 7.41 -4.50
N SER A 10 -2.61 6.70 -5.41
CA SER A 10 -1.91 7.32 -6.54
C SER A 10 -2.44 6.75 -7.86
N VAL A 11 -2.61 7.63 -8.85
CA VAL A 11 -3.03 7.26 -10.21
C VAL A 11 -2.09 7.86 -11.23
N TYR A 12 -1.85 7.16 -12.33
CA TYR A 12 -1.02 7.63 -13.44
C TYR A 12 -1.72 7.41 -14.81
N TYR A 13 -1.20 7.96 -15.87
CA TYR A 13 -1.86 8.06 -17.19
C TYR A 13 -2.25 6.73 -17.85
N LYS A 14 -1.66 5.58 -17.43
CA LYS A 14 -1.99 4.25 -17.99
C LYS A 14 -3.13 3.55 -17.25
N GLU A 15 -3.62 4.14 -16.18
CA GLU A 15 -4.75 3.58 -15.44
C GLU A 15 -6.02 3.59 -16.30
N LYS A 16 -6.90 2.62 -16.07
CA LYS A 16 -8.20 2.58 -16.71
C LYS A 16 -9.23 3.38 -15.90
N PRO A 17 -10.00 4.27 -16.57
CA PRO A 17 -10.98 5.10 -15.86
C PRO A 17 -11.98 4.30 -15.02
N GLU A 18 -12.44 3.16 -15.54
CA GLU A 18 -13.37 2.27 -14.86
C GLU A 18 -12.76 1.63 -13.59
N TYR A 19 -11.45 1.36 -13.57
CA TYR A 19 -10.78 0.81 -12.39
C TYR A 19 -10.61 1.88 -11.33
N LEU A 20 -10.17 3.07 -11.71
CA LEU A 20 -10.08 4.22 -10.80
C LEU A 20 -11.44 4.53 -10.16
N GLU A 21 -12.53 4.51 -10.96
CA GLU A 21 -13.87 4.76 -10.44
C GLU A 21 -14.27 3.72 -9.40
N GLN A 22 -14.10 2.42 -9.70
CA GLN A 22 -14.37 1.32 -8.76
C GLN A 22 -13.54 1.42 -7.49
N ALA A 23 -12.26 1.75 -7.61
CA ALA A 23 -11.36 1.91 -6.46
C ALA A 23 -11.84 3.04 -5.53
N ILE A 24 -12.17 4.22 -6.09
CA ILE A 24 -12.70 5.34 -5.31
C ILE A 24 -14.06 4.97 -4.66
N GLU A 25 -14.94 4.31 -5.39
CA GLU A 25 -16.26 3.88 -4.86
C GLU A 25 -16.12 2.90 -3.71
N SER A 26 -15.16 1.99 -3.76
CA SER A 26 -14.90 1.07 -2.66
C SER A 26 -14.40 1.76 -1.38
N VAL A 27 -13.73 2.92 -1.52
CA VAL A 27 -13.34 3.77 -0.39
C VAL A 27 -14.55 4.57 0.13
N GLN A 28 -15.40 5.08 -0.77
CA GLN A 28 -16.63 5.80 -0.37
C GLN A 28 -17.60 4.93 0.41
N SER A 29 -17.64 3.63 0.10
CA SER A 29 -18.57 2.66 0.70
C SER A 29 -18.05 1.99 1.98
N GLN A 30 -16.94 2.48 2.57
CA GLN A 30 -16.43 1.92 3.81
C GLN A 30 -17.42 2.09 4.97
N THR A 31 -17.60 1.05 5.80
CA THR A 31 -18.45 1.07 7.01
C THR A 31 -17.98 2.10 8.03
N PHE A 32 -16.68 2.38 8.08
CA PHE A 32 -16.09 3.48 8.81
C PHE A 32 -15.48 4.47 7.80
N PRO A 33 -16.22 5.54 7.41
CA PRO A 33 -15.80 6.44 6.35
C PRO A 33 -14.62 7.33 6.77
N THR A 34 -13.73 7.63 5.83
CA THR A 34 -12.67 8.63 6.01
C THR A 34 -13.23 10.06 5.87
N ASP A 35 -12.59 11.01 6.54
CA ASP A 35 -12.80 12.46 6.32
C ASP A 35 -11.69 13.09 5.47
N ASP A 36 -10.73 12.29 4.97
CA ASP A 36 -9.54 12.78 4.29
C ASP A 36 -9.04 11.75 3.26
N PHE A 37 -9.35 11.98 1.99
CA PHE A 37 -8.90 11.12 0.89
C PHE A 37 -7.97 11.91 -0.04
N ILE A 38 -6.71 11.51 -0.09
CA ILE A 38 -5.67 12.10 -0.94
C ILE A 38 -5.49 11.25 -2.18
N LEU A 39 -5.84 11.79 -3.34
CA LEU A 39 -5.58 11.19 -4.66
C LEU A 39 -4.43 11.94 -5.34
N VAL A 40 -3.31 11.28 -5.53
CA VAL A 40 -2.14 11.85 -6.21
C VAL A 40 -2.14 11.45 -7.66
N CYS A 41 -2.24 12.45 -8.55
CA CYS A 41 -2.03 12.26 -9.98
C CYS A 41 -0.52 12.31 -10.27
N ASP A 42 0.08 11.16 -10.53
CA ASP A 42 1.53 11.04 -10.82
C ASP A 42 1.84 11.46 -12.27
N GLY A 43 1.91 12.76 -12.47
CA GLY A 43 2.05 13.43 -13.76
C GLY A 43 0.71 13.70 -14.45
N PRO A 44 0.75 14.28 -15.67
CA PRO A 44 -0.44 14.54 -16.49
C PRO A 44 -1.22 13.25 -16.77
N LEU A 45 -2.53 13.32 -16.63
CA LEU A 45 -3.46 12.22 -16.91
C LEU A 45 -4.11 12.42 -18.30
N ASN A 46 -4.85 11.41 -18.74
CA ASN A 46 -5.71 11.53 -19.92
C ASN A 46 -7.09 12.09 -19.56
N ASP A 47 -7.81 12.63 -20.55
CA ASP A 47 -9.13 13.27 -20.36
C ASP A 47 -10.18 12.36 -19.70
N ALA A 48 -10.10 11.04 -19.93
CA ALA A 48 -11.06 10.09 -19.38
C ALA A 48 -10.86 9.92 -17.86
N LEU A 49 -9.62 9.82 -17.38
CA LEU A 49 -9.27 9.80 -15.96
C LEU A 49 -9.64 11.14 -15.30
N ASP A 50 -9.35 12.26 -15.96
CA ASP A 50 -9.70 13.58 -15.43
C ASP A 50 -11.22 13.77 -15.27
N LYS A 51 -12.03 13.21 -16.18
CA LYS A 51 -13.50 13.21 -16.06
C LYS A 51 -13.97 12.41 -14.85
N VAL A 52 -13.39 11.22 -14.60
CA VAL A 52 -13.71 10.42 -13.39
C VAL A 52 -13.37 11.22 -12.12
N ILE A 53 -12.17 11.77 -12.06
CA ILE A 53 -11.72 12.56 -10.89
C ILE A 53 -12.64 13.75 -10.65
N ALA A 54 -12.98 14.52 -11.70
CA ALA A 54 -13.87 15.66 -11.58
C ALA A 54 -15.29 15.26 -11.16
N LYS A 55 -15.81 14.10 -11.59
CA LYS A 55 -17.07 13.53 -11.12
C LYS A 55 -16.99 13.22 -9.63
N LYS A 56 -15.96 12.48 -9.20
CA LYS A 56 -15.78 12.06 -7.81
C LYS A 56 -15.52 13.24 -6.86
N GLN A 57 -14.82 14.28 -7.29
CA GLN A 57 -14.67 15.51 -6.49
C GLN A 57 -16.02 16.22 -6.24
N ARG A 58 -16.92 16.22 -7.23
CA ARG A 58 -18.28 16.78 -7.02
C ARG A 58 -19.12 15.95 -6.06
N GLU A 59 -18.98 14.61 -6.10
CA GLU A 59 -19.72 13.68 -5.24
C GLU A 59 -19.21 13.71 -3.78
N MET A 60 -17.88 13.79 -3.58
CA MET A 60 -17.24 13.68 -2.27
C MET A 60 -16.91 15.06 -1.64
N GLY A 61 -16.99 16.13 -2.42
CA GLY A 61 -16.67 17.47 -1.94
C GLY A 61 -15.25 17.62 -1.41
N ILE A 62 -15.09 18.24 -0.26
CA ILE A 62 -13.78 18.50 0.37
C ILE A 62 -13.07 17.24 0.90
N THR A 63 -13.76 16.11 0.98
CA THR A 63 -13.15 14.86 1.43
C THR A 63 -12.12 14.36 0.42
N LEU A 64 -12.36 14.52 -0.89
CA LEU A 64 -11.42 14.13 -1.94
C LEU A 64 -10.49 15.28 -2.31
N ASN A 65 -9.28 15.24 -1.79
CA ASN A 65 -8.21 16.19 -2.13
C ASN A 65 -7.33 15.62 -3.25
N VAL A 66 -7.27 16.29 -4.39
CA VAL A 66 -6.51 15.87 -5.58
C VAL A 66 -5.20 16.65 -5.68
N VAL A 67 -4.08 15.94 -5.57
CA VAL A 67 -2.72 16.48 -5.70
C VAL A 67 -2.19 16.13 -7.08
N ARG A 68 -1.85 17.17 -7.89
CA ARG A 68 -1.36 16.97 -9.27
C ARG A 68 0.13 17.23 -9.37
N LEU A 69 0.90 16.22 -9.75
CA LEU A 69 2.34 16.36 -10.00
C LEU A 69 2.58 16.82 -11.45
N ALA A 70 3.58 17.66 -11.64
CA ALA A 70 3.92 18.20 -12.96
C ALA A 70 4.45 17.12 -13.94
N LYS A 71 5.04 16.05 -13.41
CA LYS A 71 5.60 14.93 -14.18
C LYS A 71 5.45 13.61 -13.43
N ASN A 72 5.41 12.50 -14.16
CA ASN A 72 5.46 11.18 -13.56
C ASN A 72 6.81 10.96 -12.87
N GLY A 73 6.78 10.68 -11.59
CA GLY A 73 7.94 10.45 -10.74
C GLY A 73 8.00 9.01 -10.19
N GLY A 74 6.99 8.20 -10.47
CA GLY A 74 6.83 6.84 -9.97
C GLY A 74 6.14 6.77 -8.61
N LEU A 75 5.64 5.56 -8.29
CA LEU A 75 4.75 5.31 -7.15
C LEU A 75 5.31 5.83 -5.81
N GLY A 76 6.57 5.51 -5.48
CA GLY A 76 7.17 5.94 -4.21
C GLY A 76 7.23 7.46 -4.06
N ASN A 77 7.53 8.20 -5.16
CA ASN A 77 7.54 9.65 -5.14
C ASN A 77 6.13 10.22 -4.99
N ALA A 78 5.15 9.67 -5.72
CA ALA A 78 3.75 10.09 -5.61
C ALA A 78 3.20 9.86 -4.20
N LEU A 79 3.49 8.71 -3.58
CA LEU A 79 3.08 8.43 -2.20
C LEU A 79 3.76 9.38 -1.20
N ASN A 80 5.04 9.70 -1.37
CA ASN A 80 5.74 10.67 -0.52
C ASN A 80 5.12 12.07 -0.60
N GLU A 81 4.73 12.51 -1.79
CA GLU A 81 4.02 13.77 -1.92
C GLU A 81 2.63 13.70 -1.26
N GLY A 82 1.89 12.61 -1.50
CA GLY A 82 0.56 12.44 -0.92
C GLY A 82 0.56 12.38 0.61
N ILE A 83 1.52 11.72 1.24
CA ILE A 83 1.65 11.66 2.71
C ILE A 83 1.69 13.06 3.34
N LYS A 84 2.33 14.04 2.69
CA LYS A 84 2.42 15.42 3.20
C LYS A 84 1.05 16.09 3.31
N HIS A 85 0.08 15.68 2.49
CA HIS A 85 -1.29 16.21 2.47
C HIS A 85 -2.25 15.44 3.39
N CYS A 86 -1.88 14.24 3.87
CA CYS A 86 -2.70 13.48 4.82
C CYS A 86 -2.80 14.23 6.16
N LYS A 87 -4.03 14.46 6.63
CA LYS A 87 -4.32 15.14 7.90
C LYS A 87 -4.15 14.24 9.11
N ASN A 88 -4.49 12.95 8.94
CA ASN A 88 -4.57 12.00 10.03
C ASN A 88 -3.25 11.25 10.23
N GLU A 89 -3.02 10.79 11.46
CA GLU A 89 -1.86 9.96 11.80
C GLU A 89 -1.92 8.58 11.15
N LEU A 90 -3.11 7.99 11.04
CA LEU A 90 -3.30 6.72 10.35
C LEU A 90 -3.58 6.96 8.86
N VAL A 91 -2.83 6.28 8.01
CA VAL A 91 -2.94 6.39 6.56
C VAL A 91 -3.21 5.01 5.96
N ALA A 92 -4.39 4.84 5.37
CA ALA A 92 -4.76 3.67 4.59
C ALA A 92 -4.31 3.86 3.15
N ARG A 93 -3.31 3.09 2.73
CA ARG A 93 -2.82 3.12 1.35
C ARG A 93 -3.62 2.14 0.47
N MET A 94 -3.88 2.51 -0.78
CA MET A 94 -4.57 1.66 -1.75
C MET A 94 -4.09 1.95 -3.18
N ASP A 95 -4.08 0.94 -4.04
CA ASP A 95 -3.85 1.10 -5.49
C ASP A 95 -5.14 1.58 -6.20
N SER A 96 -4.98 2.22 -7.36
CA SER A 96 -6.08 2.82 -8.12
C SER A 96 -6.86 1.82 -9.00
N ASP A 97 -6.45 0.56 -9.00
CA ASP A 97 -7.08 -0.53 -9.76
C ASP A 97 -7.67 -1.65 -8.85
N ASP A 98 -7.55 -1.52 -7.53
CA ASP A 98 -8.01 -2.49 -6.55
C ASP A 98 -9.36 -2.11 -5.94
N ILE A 99 -10.02 -3.05 -5.26
CA ILE A 99 -11.33 -2.86 -4.63
C ILE A 99 -11.23 -3.26 -3.14
N ALA A 100 -11.45 -2.30 -2.24
CA ALA A 100 -11.46 -2.57 -0.81
C ALA A 100 -12.74 -3.30 -0.38
N TYR A 101 -12.62 -4.24 0.57
CA TYR A 101 -13.79 -4.75 1.28
C TYR A 101 -14.45 -3.63 2.09
N PRO A 102 -15.79 -3.62 2.23
CA PRO A 102 -16.51 -2.52 2.89
C PRO A 102 -16.08 -2.26 4.34
N ASP A 103 -15.64 -3.28 5.05
CA ASP A 103 -15.23 -3.24 6.46
C ASP A 103 -13.71 -3.18 6.67
N ARG A 104 -12.93 -3.02 5.59
CA ARG A 104 -11.46 -2.99 5.66
C ARG A 104 -10.95 -1.98 6.66
N CYS A 105 -11.34 -0.72 6.51
CA CYS A 105 -10.79 0.35 7.33
C CYS A 105 -11.27 0.27 8.77
N GLU A 106 -12.51 -0.16 9.02
CA GLU A 106 -13.03 -0.42 10.36
C GLU A 106 -12.20 -1.48 11.09
N LYS A 107 -11.92 -2.62 10.44
CA LYS A 107 -11.08 -3.70 11.00
C LYS A 107 -9.66 -3.23 11.29
N GLN A 108 -9.05 -2.48 10.37
CA GLN A 108 -7.70 -1.95 10.58
C GLN A 108 -7.65 -0.92 11.71
N MET A 109 -8.64 -0.05 11.81
CA MET A 109 -8.77 0.90 12.93
C MET A 109 -8.94 0.19 14.27
N ALA A 110 -9.71 -0.91 14.32
CA ALA A 110 -9.86 -1.72 15.52
C ALA A 110 -8.52 -2.29 16.01
N VAL A 111 -7.64 -2.71 15.09
CA VAL A 111 -6.28 -3.17 15.43
C VAL A 111 -5.48 -2.06 16.10
N PHE A 112 -5.42 -0.86 15.53
CA PHE A 112 -4.66 0.26 16.10
C PHE A 112 -5.21 0.73 17.47
N ASN A 113 -6.52 0.59 17.67
CA ASN A 113 -7.15 0.90 18.96
C ASN A 113 -6.83 -0.15 20.03
N ALA A 114 -6.82 -1.44 19.66
CA ALA A 114 -6.53 -2.54 20.58
C ALA A 114 -5.02 -2.71 20.83
N HIS A 115 -4.20 -2.36 19.86
CA HIS A 115 -2.75 -2.57 19.82
C HIS A 115 -2.02 -1.26 19.47
N PRO A 116 -1.92 -0.30 20.42
CA PRO A 116 -1.30 1.01 20.17
C PRO A 116 0.19 0.93 19.81
N GLU A 117 0.85 -0.18 20.13
CA GLU A 117 2.24 -0.47 19.72
C GLU A 117 2.39 -0.76 18.20
N VAL A 118 1.32 -1.21 17.53
CA VAL A 118 1.33 -1.49 16.09
C VAL A 118 1.50 -0.20 15.30
N SER A 119 2.37 -0.23 14.32
CA SER A 119 2.66 0.91 13.42
C SER A 119 2.33 0.61 11.95
N ILE A 120 2.18 -0.67 11.58
CA ILE A 120 1.76 -1.11 10.26
C ILE A 120 0.72 -2.22 10.44
N CYS A 121 -0.42 -2.09 9.77
CA CYS A 121 -1.45 -3.13 9.70
C CYS A 121 -1.76 -3.43 8.23
N SER A 122 -1.77 -4.71 7.84
CA SER A 122 -2.24 -5.18 6.54
C SER A 122 -3.21 -6.35 6.76
N GLY A 123 -3.50 -7.12 5.72
CA GLY A 123 -4.37 -8.29 5.82
C GLY A 123 -4.29 -9.16 4.58
N ILE A 124 -5.19 -10.16 4.50
CA ILE A 124 -5.29 -11.04 3.34
C ILE A 124 -5.78 -10.23 2.14
N VAL A 125 -5.17 -10.49 0.98
CA VAL A 125 -5.56 -9.94 -0.31
C VAL A 125 -6.00 -11.08 -1.21
N GLU A 126 -7.15 -10.92 -1.85
CA GLU A 126 -7.69 -11.86 -2.83
C GLU A 126 -7.41 -11.34 -4.24
N GLU A 127 -6.70 -12.14 -5.03
CA GLU A 127 -6.40 -11.81 -6.42
C GLU A 127 -7.55 -12.20 -7.34
N PHE A 128 -7.88 -11.33 -8.29
CA PHE A 128 -8.84 -11.61 -9.36
C PHE A 128 -8.36 -11.03 -10.69
N THR A 129 -8.81 -11.59 -11.80
CA THR A 129 -8.43 -11.13 -13.14
C THR A 129 -9.55 -10.33 -13.81
N LEU A 130 -10.75 -10.84 -13.84
CA LEU A 130 -11.90 -10.24 -14.56
C LEU A 130 -13.02 -9.81 -13.61
N ASP A 131 -13.47 -10.71 -12.75
CA ASP A 131 -14.59 -10.50 -11.85
C ASP A 131 -14.11 -10.58 -10.39
N PRO A 132 -14.27 -9.52 -9.59
CA PRO A 132 -13.85 -9.52 -8.19
C PRO A 132 -14.55 -10.58 -7.33
N ASN A 133 -15.70 -11.11 -7.78
CA ASN A 133 -16.36 -12.22 -7.10
C ASN A 133 -15.71 -13.58 -7.40
N THR A 134 -14.79 -13.65 -8.35
CA THR A 134 -14.07 -14.88 -8.71
C THR A 134 -12.62 -14.75 -8.25
N VAL A 135 -12.29 -15.37 -7.10
CA VAL A 135 -10.97 -15.31 -6.49
C VAL A 135 -10.05 -16.34 -7.16
N ASP A 136 -9.02 -15.85 -7.85
CA ASP A 136 -8.01 -16.69 -8.53
C ASP A 136 -6.95 -17.18 -7.55
N ALA A 137 -6.53 -16.33 -6.60
CA ALA A 137 -5.52 -16.65 -5.59
C ALA A 137 -5.68 -15.79 -4.32
N LYS A 138 -5.03 -16.21 -3.25
CA LYS A 138 -4.97 -15.43 -2.00
C LYS A 138 -3.53 -15.20 -1.57
N ARG A 139 -3.23 -14.00 -1.12
CA ARG A 139 -1.97 -13.66 -0.44
C ARG A 139 -2.24 -13.54 1.05
N VAL A 140 -1.79 -14.57 1.77
CA VAL A 140 -1.93 -14.66 3.22
C VAL A 140 -0.58 -14.30 3.85
N PRO A 141 -0.44 -13.09 4.43
CA PRO A 141 0.78 -12.71 5.14
C PRO A 141 0.79 -13.30 6.56
N PRO A 142 1.96 -13.39 7.22
CA PRO A 142 2.05 -13.82 8.61
C PRO A 142 1.35 -12.83 9.55
N GLU A 143 0.71 -13.32 10.60
CA GLU A 143 -0.15 -12.52 11.47
C GLU A 143 0.62 -11.63 12.45
N THR A 144 1.45 -12.26 13.30
CA THR A 144 2.09 -11.60 14.45
C THR A 144 3.38 -10.88 14.09
N ASN A 145 3.76 -9.87 14.89
CA ASN A 145 5.02 -9.15 14.66
C ASN A 145 6.25 -10.07 14.62
N ALA A 146 6.29 -11.10 15.47
CA ALA A 146 7.40 -12.04 15.49
C ALA A 146 7.50 -12.82 14.16
N GLU A 147 6.38 -13.33 13.66
CA GLU A 147 6.30 -14.02 12.38
C GLU A 147 6.59 -13.08 11.20
N ILE A 148 6.09 -11.85 11.25
CA ILE A 148 6.35 -10.79 10.26
C ILE A 148 7.86 -10.53 10.13
N VAL A 149 8.56 -10.36 11.25
CA VAL A 149 10.01 -10.13 11.26
C VAL A 149 10.77 -11.32 10.65
N GLU A 150 10.40 -12.55 11.00
CA GLU A 150 11.04 -13.75 10.42
C GLU A 150 10.73 -13.90 8.93
N PHE A 151 9.49 -13.65 8.51
CA PHE A 151 9.07 -13.70 7.11
C PHE A 151 9.77 -12.61 6.27
N ALA A 152 9.92 -11.41 6.85
CA ALA A 152 10.61 -10.27 6.23
C ALA A 152 12.08 -10.54 5.91
N LYS A 153 12.67 -11.59 6.44
CA LYS A 153 14.03 -12.02 6.06
C LYS A 153 14.10 -12.68 4.68
N LYS A 154 12.95 -13.08 4.13
CA LYS A 154 12.85 -13.86 2.88
C LYS A 154 11.92 -13.22 1.85
N ARG A 155 10.81 -12.62 2.28
CA ARG A 155 9.74 -12.08 1.43
C ARG A 155 9.14 -10.83 2.03
N ASN A 156 8.49 -10.02 1.20
CA ASN A 156 7.71 -8.87 1.65
C ASN A 156 6.60 -9.33 2.61
N PRO A 157 6.58 -8.85 3.88
CA PRO A 157 5.67 -9.35 4.91
C PRO A 157 4.30 -8.67 4.90
N PHE A 158 4.09 -7.64 4.07
CA PHE A 158 2.82 -6.92 3.98
C PHE A 158 2.34 -6.84 2.53
N ASN A 159 1.04 -6.89 2.36
CA ASN A 159 0.39 -6.61 1.08
C ASN A 159 0.26 -5.10 0.90
N HIS A 160 1.14 -4.49 0.11
CA HIS A 160 1.24 -3.03 -0.05
C HIS A 160 -0.10 -2.33 -0.37
N PRO A 161 -0.96 -2.83 -1.30
CA PRO A 161 -2.23 -2.17 -1.58
C PRO A 161 -3.23 -2.20 -0.41
N CYS A 162 -2.93 -2.98 0.63
CA CYS A 162 -3.81 -3.21 1.76
C CYS A 162 -3.27 -2.67 3.10
N VAL A 163 -2.16 -1.91 3.09
CA VAL A 163 -1.56 -1.41 4.34
C VAL A 163 -2.32 -0.20 4.89
N MET A 164 -2.42 -0.15 6.21
CA MET A 164 -2.66 1.07 6.98
C MET A 164 -1.45 1.25 7.92
N TYR A 165 -0.92 2.45 8.04
CA TYR A 165 0.27 2.72 8.84
C TYR A 165 0.20 4.05 9.57
N LYS A 166 1.01 4.19 10.61
CA LYS A 166 1.25 5.46 11.27
C LYS A 166 2.15 6.35 10.39
N LYS A 167 1.66 7.52 10.02
CA LYS A 167 2.38 8.51 9.20
C LYS A 167 3.73 8.85 9.82
N SER A 168 3.74 9.17 11.11
CA SER A 168 4.97 9.50 11.86
C SER A 168 6.02 8.39 11.80
N ALA A 169 5.62 7.12 11.85
CA ALA A 169 6.54 5.98 11.78
C ALA A 169 7.18 5.84 10.38
N VAL A 170 6.40 6.07 9.32
CA VAL A 170 6.91 6.09 7.93
C VAL A 170 7.89 7.26 7.73
N GLU A 171 7.55 8.45 8.19
CA GLU A 171 8.39 9.64 8.09
C GLU A 171 9.70 9.48 8.88
N ALA A 172 9.65 8.92 10.09
CA ALA A 172 10.81 8.71 10.96
C ALA A 172 11.90 7.83 10.33
N VAL A 173 11.52 6.90 9.43
CA VAL A 173 12.48 6.05 8.71
C VAL A 173 12.83 6.57 7.32
N GLY A 174 12.43 7.81 6.98
CA GLY A 174 12.74 8.48 5.72
C GLY A 174 11.83 8.12 4.56
N SER A 175 10.58 7.76 4.84
CA SER A 175 9.48 7.54 3.86
C SER A 175 9.84 6.56 2.73
N TYR A 176 9.11 6.56 1.61
CA TYR A 176 9.46 5.73 0.44
C TYR A 176 10.79 6.20 -0.17
N GLN A 177 11.65 5.27 -0.49
CA GLN A 177 12.94 5.53 -1.16
C GLN A 177 13.02 4.70 -2.43
N ASP A 178 13.72 5.23 -3.45
CA ASP A 178 13.87 4.53 -4.73
C ASP A 178 14.54 3.17 -4.55
N PHE A 179 13.78 2.14 -4.85
CA PHE A 179 14.22 0.77 -4.87
C PHE A 179 13.41 -0.02 -5.88
N TYR A 180 13.95 -0.24 -7.06
CA TYR A 180 13.22 -0.77 -8.23
C TYR A 180 12.25 -1.92 -7.90
N LEU A 181 10.95 -1.66 -7.97
CA LEU A 181 9.84 -2.58 -7.68
C LEU A 181 9.85 -3.23 -6.28
N LEU A 182 10.63 -2.68 -5.35
CA LEU A 182 10.76 -3.14 -3.96
C LEU A 182 10.77 -1.96 -2.97
N GLU A 183 10.28 -0.78 -3.39
CA GLU A 183 10.21 0.44 -2.58
C GLU A 183 9.42 0.25 -1.29
N ASP A 184 8.34 -0.54 -1.36
CA ASP A 184 7.49 -0.92 -0.24
C ASP A 184 8.23 -1.87 0.72
N TYR A 185 8.79 -2.95 0.20
CA TYR A 185 9.54 -3.91 1.01
C TYR A 185 10.74 -3.26 1.70
N TYR A 186 11.43 -2.36 0.98
CA TYR A 186 12.54 -1.61 1.55
C TYR A 186 12.10 -0.65 2.68
N LEU A 187 10.91 -0.05 2.57
CA LEU A 187 10.32 0.76 3.63
C LEU A 187 9.99 -0.10 4.85
N TRP A 188 9.31 -1.24 4.66
CA TRP A 188 8.94 -2.13 5.77
C TRP A 188 10.16 -2.67 6.52
N LEU A 189 11.22 -3.03 5.80
CA LEU A 189 12.48 -3.46 6.44
C LEU A 189 13.05 -2.36 7.33
N ARG A 190 13.08 -1.11 6.87
CA ARG A 190 13.59 0.01 7.70
C ARG A 190 12.72 0.25 8.92
N MET A 191 11.39 0.13 8.80
CA MET A 191 10.48 0.23 9.93
C MET A 191 10.69 -0.89 10.95
N LEU A 192 10.74 -2.16 10.50
CA LEU A 192 10.97 -3.31 11.39
C LEU A 192 12.35 -3.25 12.07
N MET A 193 13.39 -2.81 11.38
CA MET A 193 14.74 -2.61 11.95
C MET A 193 14.79 -1.47 12.96
N ALA A 194 13.94 -0.45 12.82
CA ALA A 194 13.77 0.63 13.77
C ALA A 194 12.91 0.26 14.99
N GLY A 195 12.39 -0.97 15.05
CA GLY A 195 11.60 -1.48 16.17
C GLY A 195 10.10 -1.23 16.06
N TYR A 196 9.61 -0.69 14.94
CA TYR A 196 8.17 -0.55 14.71
C TYR A 196 7.52 -1.92 14.51
N GLN A 197 6.33 -2.10 15.10
CA GLN A 197 5.63 -3.38 15.09
C GLN A 197 4.58 -3.44 13.98
N GLY A 198 4.41 -4.64 13.41
CA GLY A 198 3.40 -4.93 12.42
C GLY A 198 2.38 -5.96 12.88
N TYR A 199 1.20 -5.94 12.27
CA TYR A 199 0.15 -6.93 12.42
C TYR A 199 -0.56 -7.16 11.09
N ASN A 200 -0.92 -8.40 10.77
CA ASN A 200 -1.73 -8.70 9.59
C ASN A 200 -3.03 -9.42 10.00
N ILE A 201 -4.14 -8.80 9.69
CA ILE A 201 -5.48 -9.35 9.88
C ILE A 201 -5.63 -10.60 9.01
N GLN A 202 -6.05 -11.71 9.61
CA GLN A 202 -6.21 -12.99 8.92
C GLN A 202 -7.59 -13.12 8.25
N GLU A 203 -8.09 -12.00 7.70
CA GLU A 203 -9.30 -11.91 6.91
C GLU A 203 -9.05 -11.18 5.59
N PRO A 204 -9.83 -11.45 4.52
CA PRO A 204 -9.76 -10.68 3.29
C PRO A 204 -10.13 -9.22 3.52
N LEU A 205 -9.29 -8.30 3.07
CA LEU A 205 -9.50 -6.85 3.20
C LEU A 205 -9.52 -6.13 1.84
N LEU A 206 -9.04 -6.78 0.79
CA LEU A 206 -8.90 -6.16 -0.52
C LEU A 206 -8.98 -7.22 -1.63
N HIS A 207 -9.72 -6.90 -2.70
CA HIS A 207 -9.61 -7.57 -3.98
C HIS A 207 -8.56 -6.87 -4.81
N MET A 208 -7.46 -7.55 -5.13
CA MET A 208 -6.35 -7.05 -5.93
C MET A 208 -6.50 -7.51 -7.37
N ARG A 209 -6.48 -6.56 -8.30
CA ARG A 209 -6.51 -6.88 -9.73
C ARG A 209 -5.17 -7.41 -10.20
N ALA A 210 -5.11 -8.71 -10.54
CA ALA A 210 -3.93 -9.39 -11.01
C ALA A 210 -3.88 -9.37 -12.55
N GLY A 211 -3.02 -8.54 -13.12
CA GLY A 211 -2.73 -8.54 -14.56
C GLY A 211 -1.48 -9.35 -14.90
N SER A 212 -1.39 -9.91 -16.13
CA SER A 212 -0.22 -10.61 -16.65
C SER A 212 1.07 -9.78 -16.56
N ASP A 213 0.96 -8.46 -16.73
CA ASP A 213 2.07 -7.53 -16.70
C ASP A 213 2.77 -7.43 -15.35
N MET A 214 2.06 -7.71 -14.26
CA MET A 214 2.62 -7.71 -12.91
C MET A 214 3.71 -8.79 -12.75
N TYR A 215 3.48 -9.98 -13.28
CA TYR A 215 4.45 -11.09 -13.23
C TYR A 215 5.62 -10.85 -14.17
N LEU A 216 5.35 -10.34 -15.39
CA LEU A 216 6.39 -10.04 -16.38
C LEU A 216 7.38 -8.98 -15.87
N ARG A 217 6.92 -7.93 -15.20
CA ARG A 217 7.80 -6.88 -14.63
C ARG A 217 8.77 -7.44 -13.59
N ARG A 218 8.40 -8.50 -12.87
CA ARG A 218 9.21 -9.14 -11.81
C ARG A 218 10.10 -10.27 -12.33
N ALA A 219 10.02 -10.65 -13.60
CA ALA A 219 10.77 -11.76 -14.21
C ALA A 219 12.12 -11.37 -14.83
N GLY A 220 12.66 -10.17 -14.56
CA GLY A 220 13.84 -9.67 -15.28
C GLY A 220 15.11 -9.57 -14.43
N TRP A 221 16.28 -9.52 -15.11
CA TRP A 221 17.59 -9.33 -14.47
C TRP A 221 17.68 -8.06 -13.58
N LYS A 222 16.97 -7.02 -13.96
CA LYS A 222 16.89 -5.79 -13.19
C LYS A 222 16.23 -6.00 -11.82
N TYR A 223 15.17 -6.80 -11.78
CA TYR A 223 14.49 -7.17 -10.53
C TYR A 223 15.38 -8.07 -9.66
N ALA A 224 16.05 -9.06 -10.25
CA ALA A 224 17.00 -9.91 -9.53
C ALA A 224 18.16 -9.11 -8.91
N LYS A 225 18.68 -8.09 -9.61
CA LYS A 225 19.67 -7.14 -9.05
C LYS A 225 19.10 -6.34 -7.88
N ALA A 226 17.86 -5.88 -7.97
CA ALA A 226 17.20 -5.15 -6.90
C ALA A 226 17.05 -6.05 -5.66
N GLN A 227 16.60 -7.29 -5.83
CA GLN A 227 16.54 -8.27 -4.73
C GLN A 227 17.91 -8.51 -4.10
N ALA A 228 18.95 -8.72 -4.90
CA ALA A 228 20.31 -8.91 -4.38
C ALA A 228 20.81 -7.70 -3.58
N LYS A 229 20.51 -6.47 -4.06
CA LYS A 229 20.79 -5.22 -3.34
C LYS A 229 20.05 -5.16 -2.00
N LEU A 230 18.78 -5.56 -1.96
CA LEU A 230 17.96 -5.57 -0.75
C LEU A 230 18.51 -6.57 0.28
N PHE A 231 18.87 -7.78 -0.16
CA PHE A 231 19.51 -8.78 0.72
C PHE A 231 20.86 -8.30 1.24
N LYS A 232 21.67 -7.66 0.40
CA LYS A 232 22.95 -7.04 0.85
C LYS A 232 22.69 -6.00 1.94
N PHE A 233 21.70 -5.15 1.77
CA PHE A 233 21.27 -4.18 2.77
C PHE A 233 20.89 -4.86 4.09
N MET A 234 19.98 -5.85 4.07
CA MET A 234 19.58 -6.59 5.27
C MET A 234 20.78 -7.21 6.01
N LYS A 235 21.73 -7.75 5.26
CA LYS A 235 22.97 -8.30 5.84
C LYS A 235 23.86 -7.23 6.47
N GLN A 236 24.02 -6.09 5.83
CA GLN A 236 24.82 -4.98 6.34
C GLN A 236 24.22 -4.40 7.63
N GLN A 237 22.91 -4.39 7.73
CA GLN A 237 22.19 -3.94 8.93
C GLN A 237 22.07 -5.02 10.03
N GLY A 238 22.61 -6.23 9.81
CA GLY A 238 22.51 -7.33 10.77
C GLY A 238 21.13 -7.97 10.90
N PHE A 239 20.18 -7.64 10.01
CA PHE A 239 18.83 -8.19 10.03
C PHE A 239 18.78 -9.66 9.64
N ILE A 240 19.73 -10.13 8.80
CA ILE A 240 19.93 -11.53 8.44
C ILE A 240 21.35 -11.97 8.76
N ARG A 241 21.52 -13.23 9.21
CA ARG A 241 22.83 -13.84 9.51
C ARG A 241 23.47 -14.43 8.26
N LYS A 242 24.83 -14.57 8.28
CA LYS A 242 25.56 -15.35 7.26
C LYS A 242 25.02 -16.77 7.23
N GLY A 243 24.49 -17.25 6.10
CA GLY A 243 23.93 -18.59 5.93
C GLY A 243 22.42 -18.66 5.69
N GLN A 244 21.65 -17.62 5.99
CA GLN A 244 20.20 -17.54 5.65
C GLN A 244 19.95 -17.25 4.15
N TYR A 245 21.01 -17.13 3.37
CA TYR A 245 21.02 -16.69 1.97
C TYR A 245 20.70 -17.79 0.94
N ILE A 246 20.49 -19.06 1.34
CA ILE A 246 20.63 -20.20 0.40
C ILE A 246 19.31 -20.97 0.20
N LYS A 247 18.17 -20.48 0.61
CA LYS A 247 16.89 -21.19 0.37
C LYS A 247 15.77 -20.22 -0.03
N SER A 248 15.85 -19.67 -1.23
CA SER A 248 14.69 -19.11 -1.91
C SER A 248 14.79 -19.43 -3.41
#